data_d237e3f8bfeb336db9ca96bbc277649c
#
_entry.id   d237e3f8bfeb336db9ca96bbc277649c
#
_cell.length_a   1.000
_cell.length_b   1.000
_cell.length_c   1.000
_cell.angle_alpha   90.00
_cell.angle_beta   90.00
_cell.angle_gamma   90.00
#
_symmetry.space_group_name_H-M   'P 1'
#
loop_
_entity.id
_entity.type
_entity.pdbx_description
1 polymer ?
#
loop_
_entity_poly.entity_id
_entity_poly.type
_entity_poly.pdbx_seq_one_letter_code
_entity_poly.pdbx_strand_id
1 'polypeptide(L)'
;MYDDLREANATADFPVLLANVMYKKMLDRFKGVNSPWRKYTEQGNLTDFKSHKRVIMGEAPDLKERAEGGQTTGSTLQDYDYDIALKTYDRSFTVTRQAIINDDLNALQKHPERFGRAAGRTIAKSAKGLLEGSFLAYDNTELFRTTVNIGDTALTNDAAGIAALSAGMTVIEKATEPSSGEKMGLEAKYLITCPDLEDTALRLTTAQQFIPVSTGGGTNEIGKAKRLEVLIEPFLDTTTGWWIAAAPADAHFGEIGFLNGKDTPDLLVKKPDMLNLAGGDDQWGSEFNDLTYNVRYDYAVQAAYYQAVYRGKS
;
A
#
# COMPACT_ATOMS: atom_id res chain seq x y z
N MET A 1 -2.72 -2.90 -53.17
CA MET A 1 -1.95 -2.17 -52.11
C MET A 1 -2.75 -1.09 -51.39
N TYR A 2 -3.71 -0.41 -52.05
CA TYR A 2 -4.62 0.52 -51.37
C TYR A 2 -5.89 -0.15 -50.82
N ASP A 3 -6.28 -1.29 -51.37
CA ASP A 3 -7.45 -2.06 -50.88
C ASP A 3 -7.11 -2.89 -49.63
N ASP A 4 -5.88 -3.39 -49.52
CA ASP A 4 -5.41 -4.13 -48.32
C ASP A 4 -5.36 -3.25 -47.05
N LEU A 5 -5.23 -1.94 -47.19
CA LEU A 5 -5.28 -0.99 -46.06
C LEU A 5 -6.72 -0.65 -45.63
N ARG A 6 -7.72 -0.93 -46.44
CA ARG A 6 -9.15 -0.74 -46.09
C ARG A 6 -9.72 -1.94 -45.33
N GLU A 7 -9.22 -3.14 -45.55
CA GLU A 7 -9.65 -4.35 -44.83
C GLU A 7 -9.11 -4.42 -43.41
N ALA A 8 -8.01 -3.70 -43.11
CA ALA A 8 -7.41 -3.68 -41.76
C ALA A 8 -8.16 -2.81 -40.73
N ASN A 9 -9.21 -2.08 -41.13
CA ASN A 9 -10.04 -1.24 -40.25
C ASN A 9 -11.49 -1.73 -40.27
N ALA A 10 -11.70 -3.02 -40.00
CA ALA A 10 -13.05 -3.51 -39.75
C ALA A 10 -13.61 -2.85 -38.50
N THR A 11 -14.88 -2.49 -38.52
CA THR A 11 -15.62 -1.86 -37.39
C THR A 11 -15.53 -2.68 -36.11
N ALA A 12 -15.22 -3.98 -36.22
CA ALA A 12 -14.99 -4.90 -35.10
C ALA A 12 -13.67 -4.65 -34.34
N ASP A 13 -12.64 -4.10 -35.00
CA ASP A 13 -11.33 -3.84 -34.38
C ASP A 13 -11.28 -2.52 -33.59
N PHE A 14 -12.16 -1.58 -33.96
CA PHE A 14 -12.23 -0.28 -33.29
C PHE A 14 -12.53 -0.34 -31.78
N PRO A 15 -13.47 -1.15 -31.28
CA PRO A 15 -13.72 -1.30 -29.84
C PRO A 15 -12.52 -1.89 -29.10
N VAL A 16 -11.78 -2.81 -29.71
CA VAL A 16 -10.59 -3.43 -29.11
C VAL A 16 -9.43 -2.43 -29.04
N LEU A 17 -9.21 -1.68 -30.12
CA LEU A 17 -8.18 -0.63 -30.15
C LEU A 17 -8.50 0.47 -29.15
N LEU A 18 -9.75 0.91 -29.08
CA LEU A 18 -10.20 1.92 -28.11
C LEU A 18 -10.04 1.40 -26.68
N ALA A 19 -10.41 0.16 -26.40
CA ALA A 19 -10.24 -0.47 -25.08
C ALA A 19 -8.76 -0.52 -24.68
N ASN A 20 -7.85 -0.86 -25.59
CA ASN A 20 -6.41 -0.88 -25.34
C ASN A 20 -5.85 0.52 -25.02
N VAL A 21 -6.28 1.54 -25.75
CA VAL A 21 -5.88 2.94 -25.49
C VAL A 21 -6.43 3.41 -24.14
N MET A 22 -7.69 3.11 -23.85
CA MET A 22 -8.32 3.44 -22.56
C MET A 22 -7.62 2.74 -21.41
N TYR A 23 -7.27 1.45 -21.56
CA TYR A 23 -6.55 0.69 -20.55
C TYR A 23 -5.17 1.30 -20.25
N LYS A 24 -4.39 1.62 -21.28
CA LYS A 24 -3.08 2.28 -21.10
C LYS A 24 -3.21 3.60 -20.35
N LYS A 25 -4.15 4.46 -20.75
CA LYS A 25 -4.41 5.75 -20.06
C LYS A 25 -4.86 5.56 -18.63
N MET A 26 -5.68 4.55 -18.36
CA MET A 26 -6.09 4.19 -17.01
C MET A 26 -4.87 3.79 -16.15
N LEU A 27 -3.99 2.93 -16.67
CA LEU A 27 -2.79 2.49 -15.97
C LEU A 27 -1.82 3.64 -15.68
N ASP A 28 -1.62 4.55 -16.62
CA ASP A 28 -0.76 5.72 -16.42
C ASP A 28 -1.25 6.58 -15.26
N ARG A 29 -2.56 6.79 -15.17
CA ARG A 29 -3.16 7.55 -14.08
C ARG A 29 -3.23 6.79 -12.77
N PHE A 30 -3.36 5.48 -12.81
CA PHE A 30 -3.24 4.61 -11.64
C PHE A 30 -1.85 4.71 -11.02
N LYS A 31 -0.81 4.56 -11.84
CA LYS A 31 0.60 4.67 -11.40
C LYS A 31 0.97 6.08 -10.94
N GLY A 32 0.31 7.10 -11.47
CA GLY A 32 0.53 8.50 -11.10
C GLY A 32 -0.11 8.94 -9.78
N VAL A 33 -0.77 8.04 -9.04
CA VAL A 33 -1.27 8.35 -7.69
C VAL A 33 -0.08 8.37 -6.72
N ASN A 34 0.14 9.54 -6.12
CA ASN A 34 1.22 9.73 -5.17
C ASN A 34 0.82 9.12 -3.81
N SER A 35 1.28 7.90 -3.55
CA SER A 35 1.20 7.26 -2.23
C SER A 35 2.35 6.27 -2.11
N PRO A 36 3.14 6.35 -1.03
CA PRO A 36 4.33 5.54 -0.85
C PRO A 36 4.05 4.15 -0.27
N TRP A 37 2.81 3.69 -0.23
CA TRP A 37 2.41 2.44 0.43
C TRP A 37 3.29 1.24 0.03
N ARG A 38 3.76 1.18 -1.23
CA ARG A 38 4.65 0.12 -1.72
C ARG A 38 6.00 0.04 -1.00
N LYS A 39 6.43 1.13 -0.35
CA LYS A 39 7.71 1.17 0.37
C LYS A 39 7.59 0.64 1.78
N TYR A 40 6.45 0.83 2.42
CA TYR A 40 6.26 0.45 3.82
C TYR A 40 5.40 -0.80 4.03
N THR A 41 4.83 -1.38 2.98
CA THR A 41 4.08 -2.65 3.05
C THR A 41 4.78 -3.74 2.25
N GLU A 42 4.63 -4.98 2.70
CA GLU A 42 5.02 -6.17 1.94
C GLU A 42 3.99 -6.45 0.85
N GLN A 43 4.44 -6.95 -0.29
CA GLN A 43 3.56 -7.32 -1.40
C GLN A 43 3.48 -8.85 -1.52
N GLY A 44 2.29 -9.39 -1.26
CA GLY A 44 2.02 -10.81 -1.30
C GLY A 44 1.30 -11.26 -2.57
N ASN A 45 1.46 -12.53 -2.92
CA ASN A 45 0.68 -13.19 -3.96
C ASN A 45 -0.38 -14.10 -3.34
N LEU A 46 -1.63 -14.00 -3.81
CA LEU A 46 -2.76 -14.82 -3.42
C LEU A 46 -3.38 -15.44 -4.66
N THR A 47 -3.75 -16.72 -4.59
CA THR A 47 -4.23 -17.48 -5.76
C THR A 47 -5.74 -17.56 -5.85
N ASP A 48 -6.45 -17.42 -4.73
CA ASP A 48 -7.91 -17.51 -4.67
C ASP A 48 -8.50 -16.55 -3.61
N PHE A 49 -9.84 -16.52 -3.51
CA PHE A 49 -10.57 -15.66 -2.57
C PHE A 49 -10.80 -16.28 -1.20
N LYS A 50 -10.25 -17.46 -0.93
CA LYS A 50 -10.32 -18.07 0.40
C LYS A 50 -9.39 -17.35 1.35
N SER A 51 -9.60 -17.55 2.66
CA SER A 51 -8.64 -17.10 3.67
C SER A 51 -7.35 -17.90 3.54
N HIS A 52 -6.25 -17.19 3.30
CA HIS A 52 -4.91 -17.75 3.25
C HIS A 52 -4.20 -17.51 4.58
N LYS A 53 -3.74 -18.58 5.20
CA LYS A 53 -2.89 -18.47 6.38
C LYS A 53 -1.47 -18.11 5.99
N ARG A 54 -0.98 -17.02 6.56
CA ARG A 54 0.43 -16.61 6.49
C ARG A 54 1.10 -17.04 7.78
N VAL A 55 2.12 -17.87 7.67
CA VAL A 55 2.88 -18.36 8.83
C VAL A 55 4.06 -17.44 9.08
N ILE A 56 4.17 -16.97 10.30
CA ILE A 56 5.30 -16.21 10.83
C ILE A 56 6.13 -17.22 11.64
N MET A 57 7.33 -17.52 11.17
CA MET A 57 8.22 -18.42 11.90
C MET A 57 8.79 -17.68 13.12
N GLY A 58 8.65 -18.28 14.29
CA GLY A 58 9.30 -17.79 15.51
C GLY A 58 10.81 -17.96 15.44
N GLU A 59 11.53 -17.09 16.12
CA GLU A 59 12.98 -17.15 16.23
C GLU A 59 13.42 -18.27 17.16
N ALA A 60 14.55 -18.91 16.83
CA ALA A 60 15.18 -19.87 17.72
C ALA A 60 15.88 -19.16 18.88
N PRO A 61 15.73 -19.65 20.12
CA PRO A 61 16.51 -19.10 21.24
C PRO A 61 18.02 -19.26 21.00
N ASP A 62 18.80 -18.38 21.63
CA ASP A 62 20.26 -18.41 21.55
C ASP A 62 20.86 -19.78 21.88
N LEU A 63 21.96 -20.10 21.22
CA LEU A 63 22.70 -21.34 21.49
C LEU A 63 23.30 -21.28 22.90
N LYS A 64 23.08 -22.34 23.66
CA LYS A 64 23.67 -22.48 25.01
C LYS A 64 24.98 -23.25 24.95
N GLU A 65 25.97 -22.76 25.71
CA GLU A 65 27.22 -23.48 25.88
C GLU A 65 26.97 -24.87 26.50
N ARG A 66 27.53 -25.88 25.88
CA ARG A 66 27.47 -27.26 26.38
C ARG A 66 28.81 -27.66 27.03
N ALA A 67 28.77 -28.00 28.30
CA ALA A 67 29.94 -28.60 28.94
C ALA A 67 30.33 -29.95 28.32
N GLU A 68 31.59 -30.30 28.40
CA GLU A 68 32.09 -31.58 27.90
C GLU A 68 31.32 -32.74 28.56
N GLY A 69 30.71 -33.64 27.73
CA GLY A 69 29.84 -34.73 28.21
C GLY A 69 28.42 -34.32 28.61
N GLY A 70 28.06 -33.03 28.55
CA GLY A 70 26.70 -32.54 28.88
C GLY A 70 25.66 -32.89 27.80
N GLN A 71 24.37 -32.89 28.16
CA GLN A 71 23.27 -33.07 27.21
C GLN A 71 22.99 -31.76 26.43
N THR A 72 22.56 -31.92 25.19
CA THR A 72 22.06 -30.77 24.37
C THR A 72 20.72 -30.29 24.91
N THR A 73 20.57 -29.02 25.13
CA THR A 73 19.28 -28.42 25.52
C THR A 73 18.37 -28.33 24.29
N GLY A 74 17.21 -28.97 24.33
CA GLY A 74 16.19 -28.80 23.29
C GLY A 74 15.50 -27.43 23.40
N SER A 75 15.10 -26.89 22.29
CA SER A 75 14.27 -25.69 22.21
C SER A 75 12.98 -25.98 21.43
N THR A 76 11.88 -25.35 21.81
CA THR A 76 10.64 -25.39 21.06
C THR A 76 10.53 -24.08 20.27
N LEU A 77 10.27 -24.18 18.97
CA LEU A 77 9.92 -23.05 18.13
C LEU A 77 8.40 -22.86 18.19
N GLN A 78 7.95 -21.64 18.30
CA GLN A 78 6.54 -21.32 18.25
C GLN A 78 6.28 -20.46 17.01
N ASP A 79 5.41 -20.94 16.15
CA ASP A 79 4.99 -20.23 14.96
C ASP A 79 3.69 -19.49 15.24
N TYR A 80 3.52 -18.36 14.57
CA TYR A 80 2.31 -17.55 14.59
C TYR A 80 1.69 -17.54 13.20
N ASP A 81 0.41 -17.26 13.11
CA ASP A 81 -0.27 -17.14 11.84
C ASP A 81 -1.25 -15.95 11.82
N TYR A 82 -1.48 -15.39 10.64
CA TYR A 82 -2.54 -14.45 10.38
C TYR A 82 -3.25 -14.78 9.08
N ASP A 83 -4.51 -14.41 9.01
CA ASP A 83 -5.36 -14.69 7.87
C ASP A 83 -5.46 -13.48 6.94
N ILE A 84 -5.25 -13.71 5.64
CA ILE A 84 -5.44 -12.70 4.60
C ILE A 84 -6.38 -13.22 3.52
N ALA A 85 -7.41 -12.45 3.15
CA ALA A 85 -8.40 -12.83 2.15
C ALA A 85 -8.65 -11.72 1.14
N LEU A 86 -8.67 -12.07 -0.14
CA LEU A 86 -8.93 -11.15 -1.24
C LEU A 86 -10.32 -10.54 -1.17
N LYS A 87 -10.41 -9.27 -1.55
CA LYS A 87 -11.67 -8.54 -1.75
C LYS A 87 -11.65 -7.91 -3.13
N THR A 88 -12.80 -7.97 -3.80
CA THR A 88 -12.98 -7.32 -5.10
C THR A 88 -13.52 -5.90 -4.91
N TYR A 89 -12.84 -4.95 -5.53
CA TYR A 89 -13.28 -3.56 -5.63
C TYR A 89 -13.57 -3.27 -7.07
N ASP A 90 -14.81 -2.95 -7.38
CA ASP A 90 -15.21 -2.66 -8.75
C ASP A 90 -16.09 -1.40 -8.87
N ARG A 91 -16.09 -0.85 -10.06
CA ARG A 91 -17.00 0.22 -10.45
C ARG A 91 -17.17 0.24 -11.96
N SER A 92 -18.43 0.33 -12.39
CA SER A 92 -18.78 0.45 -13.80
C SER A 92 -19.10 1.89 -14.20
N PHE A 93 -18.91 2.19 -15.49
CA PHE A 93 -19.43 3.38 -16.14
C PHE A 93 -19.98 3.02 -17.51
N THR A 94 -21.06 3.64 -17.88
CA THR A 94 -21.76 3.40 -19.14
C THR A 94 -21.63 4.62 -20.04
N VAL A 95 -21.36 4.37 -21.32
CA VAL A 95 -21.29 5.38 -22.37
C VAL A 95 -22.40 5.12 -23.34
N THR A 96 -23.26 6.12 -23.55
CA THR A 96 -24.40 5.99 -24.46
C THR A 96 -23.94 6.01 -25.92
N ARG A 97 -24.70 5.31 -26.78
CA ARG A 97 -24.47 5.35 -28.24
C ARG A 97 -24.48 6.77 -28.79
N GLN A 98 -25.34 7.64 -28.29
CA GLN A 98 -25.42 9.03 -28.73
C GLN A 98 -24.13 9.81 -28.41
N ALA A 99 -23.55 9.60 -27.22
CA ALA A 99 -22.28 10.20 -26.85
C ALA A 99 -21.12 9.74 -27.73
N ILE A 100 -21.15 8.48 -28.20
CA ILE A 100 -20.15 7.92 -29.10
C ILE A 100 -20.28 8.51 -30.51
N ILE A 101 -21.51 8.61 -31.04
CA ILE A 101 -21.78 9.13 -32.39
C ILE A 101 -21.52 10.63 -32.48
N ASN A 102 -21.81 11.39 -31.42
CA ASN A 102 -21.64 12.83 -31.39
C ASN A 102 -20.17 13.26 -31.21
N ASP A 103 -19.23 12.32 -31.33
CA ASP A 103 -17.77 12.52 -31.33
C ASP A 103 -17.20 13.25 -30.11
N ASP A 104 -17.82 13.06 -28.93
CA ASP A 104 -17.28 13.50 -27.66
C ASP A 104 -16.11 12.62 -27.19
N LEU A 105 -15.27 12.14 -28.13
CA LEU A 105 -14.13 11.24 -27.89
C LEU A 105 -13.18 11.78 -26.83
N ASN A 106 -13.04 13.09 -26.69
CA ASN A 106 -12.24 13.67 -25.63
C ASN A 106 -12.85 13.45 -24.24
N ALA A 107 -14.16 13.42 -24.11
CA ALA A 107 -14.83 13.08 -22.84
C ALA A 107 -14.71 11.58 -22.54
N LEU A 108 -14.90 10.73 -23.54
CA LEU A 108 -14.76 9.27 -23.42
C LEU A 108 -13.36 8.85 -22.96
N GLN A 109 -12.31 9.48 -23.49
CA GLN A 109 -10.93 9.21 -23.11
C GLN A 109 -10.59 9.67 -21.68
N LYS A 110 -11.29 10.67 -21.14
CA LYS A 110 -11.08 11.18 -19.78
C LYS A 110 -11.70 10.28 -18.70
N HIS A 111 -12.73 9.51 -19.01
CA HIS A 111 -13.37 8.62 -18.02
C HIS A 111 -12.41 7.53 -17.49
N PRO A 112 -11.73 6.74 -18.33
CA PRO A 112 -10.76 5.75 -17.84
C PRO A 112 -9.65 6.36 -16.98
N GLU A 113 -9.18 7.56 -17.32
CA GLU A 113 -8.18 8.26 -16.50
C GLU A 113 -8.69 8.57 -15.08
N ARG A 114 -9.95 8.98 -14.94
CA ARG A 114 -10.58 9.22 -13.63
C ARG A 114 -10.73 7.93 -12.83
N PHE A 115 -11.09 6.84 -13.49
CA PHE A 115 -11.21 5.53 -12.84
C PHE A 115 -9.85 4.94 -12.46
N GLY A 116 -8.80 5.17 -13.26
CA GLY A 116 -7.43 4.81 -12.89
C GLY A 116 -6.99 5.52 -11.60
N ARG A 117 -7.22 6.84 -11.51
CA ARG A 117 -6.98 7.58 -10.26
C ARG A 117 -7.84 7.08 -9.10
N ALA A 118 -9.09 6.73 -9.34
CA ALA A 118 -9.97 6.20 -8.29
C ALA A 118 -9.46 4.86 -7.75
N ALA A 119 -9.04 3.94 -8.61
CA ALA A 119 -8.43 2.67 -8.22
C ALA A 119 -7.15 2.87 -7.39
N GLY A 120 -6.25 3.77 -7.82
CA GLY A 120 -5.03 4.10 -7.07
C GLY A 120 -5.33 4.72 -5.70
N ARG A 121 -6.34 5.59 -5.61
CA ARG A 121 -6.79 6.12 -4.30
C ARG A 121 -7.43 5.06 -3.41
N THR A 122 -8.12 4.09 -3.99
CA THR A 122 -8.78 3.03 -3.23
C THR A 122 -7.75 2.17 -2.52
N ILE A 123 -6.71 1.71 -3.20
CA ILE A 123 -5.64 0.93 -2.56
C ILE A 123 -4.84 1.78 -1.56
N ALA A 124 -4.52 3.04 -1.88
CA ALA A 124 -3.83 3.93 -0.96
C ALA A 124 -4.62 4.16 0.34
N LYS A 125 -5.94 4.35 0.24
CA LYS A 125 -6.82 4.45 1.42
C LYS A 125 -6.93 3.14 2.22
N SER A 126 -6.87 2.00 1.55
CA SER A 126 -6.82 0.71 2.24
C SER A 126 -5.48 0.51 2.97
N ALA A 127 -4.37 0.88 2.35
CA ALA A 127 -3.06 0.87 2.98
C ALA A 127 -2.95 1.85 4.16
N LYS A 128 -3.57 3.05 4.03
CA LYS A 128 -3.70 4.01 5.13
C LYS A 128 -4.36 3.38 6.36
N GLY A 129 -5.33 2.49 6.17
CA GLY A 129 -5.99 1.77 7.26
C GLY A 129 -5.02 1.00 8.17
N LEU A 130 -3.87 0.55 7.65
CA LEU A 130 -2.80 -0.05 8.46
C LEU A 130 -2.22 0.98 9.44
N LEU A 131 -1.95 2.20 8.98
CA LEU A 131 -1.40 3.28 9.80
C LEU A 131 -2.40 3.80 10.83
N GLU A 132 -3.69 3.73 10.53
CA GLU A 132 -4.76 4.10 11.46
C GLU A 132 -5.09 2.99 12.48
N GLY A 133 -4.57 1.77 12.29
CA GLY A 133 -4.82 0.64 13.19
C GLY A 133 -6.17 -0.03 12.96
N SER A 134 -6.68 0.02 11.72
CA SER A 134 -7.97 -0.60 11.36
C SER A 134 -7.91 -2.13 11.25
N PHE A 135 -6.72 -2.72 11.37
CA PHE A 135 -6.49 -4.15 11.23
C PHE A 135 -5.85 -4.72 12.50
N LEU A 136 -6.18 -5.97 12.81
CA LEU A 136 -5.57 -6.68 13.92
C LEU A 136 -4.21 -7.27 13.49
N ALA A 137 -3.26 -7.28 14.42
CA ALA A 137 -1.97 -7.94 14.25
C ALA A 137 -2.10 -9.48 14.27
N TYR A 138 -1.01 -10.21 14.01
CA TYR A 138 -0.98 -11.66 13.96
C TYR A 138 -1.52 -12.35 15.22
N ASP A 139 -1.47 -11.72 16.37
CA ASP A 139 -1.97 -12.24 17.65
C ASP A 139 -3.45 -11.87 17.92
N ASN A 140 -4.20 -11.45 16.89
CA ASN A 140 -5.59 -11.01 16.96
C ASN A 140 -5.85 -9.84 17.94
N THR A 141 -4.82 -9.04 18.23
CA THR A 141 -4.96 -7.81 19.02
C THR A 141 -4.71 -6.57 18.15
N GLU A 142 -4.96 -5.39 18.70
CA GLU A 142 -4.73 -4.14 18.00
C GLU A 142 -3.27 -3.99 17.56
N LEU A 143 -3.04 -3.51 16.34
CA LEU A 143 -1.70 -3.24 15.80
C LEU A 143 -0.95 -2.21 16.65
N PHE A 144 -1.66 -1.19 17.16
CA PHE A 144 -1.10 -0.13 17.99
C PHE A 144 -1.54 -0.29 19.44
N ARG A 145 -0.56 -0.38 20.35
CA ARG A 145 -0.75 -0.65 21.79
C ARG A 145 -0.11 0.44 22.61
N THR A 146 -0.87 1.07 23.48
CA THR A 146 -0.46 2.23 24.28
C THR A 146 0.83 2.01 25.09
N THR A 147 1.07 0.80 25.55
CA THR A 147 2.26 0.48 26.38
C THR A 147 3.43 -0.08 25.57
N VAL A 148 3.27 -0.32 24.29
CA VAL A 148 4.25 -1.06 23.47
C VAL A 148 4.80 -0.19 22.34
N ASN A 149 3.93 0.28 21.45
CA ASN A 149 4.36 0.93 20.22
C ASN A 149 3.56 2.22 19.89
N ILE A 150 2.98 2.84 20.92
CA ILE A 150 2.39 4.18 20.84
C ILE A 150 3.15 5.14 21.75
N GLY A 151 3.47 6.33 21.24
CA GLY A 151 3.98 7.45 22.01
C GLY A 151 3.04 8.64 21.96
N ASP A 152 2.99 9.43 23.03
CA ASP A 152 2.11 10.59 23.17
C ASP A 152 2.80 11.92 22.81
N THR A 153 3.98 11.87 22.18
CA THR A 153 4.76 13.07 21.86
C THR A 153 4.52 13.51 20.42
N ALA A 154 4.21 14.79 20.25
CA ALA A 154 4.06 15.42 18.95
C ALA A 154 5.41 15.49 18.21
N LEU A 155 5.37 15.47 16.88
CA LEU A 155 6.53 15.70 16.05
C LEU A 155 6.73 17.22 15.87
N THR A 156 7.58 17.81 16.70
CA THR A 156 7.90 19.24 16.69
C THR A 156 9.30 19.49 16.13
N ASN A 157 9.51 20.68 15.53
CA ASN A 157 10.82 21.05 14.97
C ASN A 157 11.77 21.60 16.03
N ASP A 158 12.07 20.78 17.05
CA ASP A 158 12.92 21.11 18.18
C ASP A 158 13.56 19.85 18.79
N ALA A 159 14.23 20.03 19.94
CA ALA A 159 14.85 18.93 20.68
C ALA A 159 13.82 17.85 21.12
N ALA A 160 12.58 18.24 21.41
CA ALA A 160 11.53 17.31 21.80
C ALA A 160 11.14 16.39 20.61
N GLY A 161 11.02 16.94 19.40
CA GLY A 161 10.79 16.14 18.19
C GLY A 161 11.92 15.16 17.89
N ILE A 162 13.18 15.56 18.07
CA ILE A 162 14.33 14.65 17.93
C ILE A 162 14.27 13.54 18.98
N ALA A 163 13.95 13.88 20.22
CA ALA A 163 13.81 12.90 21.29
C ALA A 163 12.66 11.92 21.03
N ALA A 164 11.53 12.42 20.49
CA ALA A 164 10.38 11.59 20.10
C ALA A 164 10.75 10.60 19.00
N LEU A 165 11.45 11.04 17.94
CA LEU A 165 11.96 10.15 16.89
C LEU A 165 12.93 9.11 17.44
N SER A 166 13.89 9.54 18.28
CA SER A 166 14.84 8.63 18.91
C SER A 166 14.16 7.58 19.78
N ALA A 167 13.15 7.97 20.55
CA ALA A 167 12.35 7.04 21.35
C ALA A 167 11.62 6.02 20.46
N GLY A 168 10.95 6.47 19.38
CA GLY A 168 10.26 5.58 18.47
C GLY A 168 11.19 4.60 17.75
N MET A 169 12.36 5.05 17.31
CA MET A 169 13.41 4.19 16.73
C MET A 169 13.88 3.14 17.73
N THR A 170 14.13 3.57 18.98
CA THR A 170 14.57 2.67 20.06
C THR A 170 13.55 1.58 20.36
N VAL A 171 12.26 1.87 20.29
CA VAL A 171 11.18 0.87 20.46
C VAL A 171 11.29 -0.22 19.42
N ILE A 172 11.46 0.12 18.14
CA ILE A 172 11.60 -0.86 17.05
C ILE A 172 12.91 -1.65 17.20
N GLU A 173 14.03 -0.99 17.45
CA GLU A 173 15.35 -1.62 17.57
C GLU A 173 15.48 -2.55 18.81
N LYS A 174 14.69 -2.29 19.83
CA LYS A 174 14.60 -3.16 21.03
C LYS A 174 13.50 -4.20 20.97
N ALA A 175 12.76 -4.25 19.86
CA ALA A 175 11.67 -5.21 19.72
C ALA A 175 12.17 -6.63 19.94
N THR A 176 11.38 -7.41 20.67
CA THR A 176 11.67 -8.80 21.00
C THR A 176 10.59 -9.71 20.41
N GLU A 177 11.01 -10.88 20.06
CA GLU A 177 10.11 -11.96 19.64
C GLU A 177 9.35 -12.49 20.86
N PRO A 178 8.00 -12.61 20.79
CA PRO A 178 7.18 -12.91 21.98
C PRO A 178 7.42 -14.29 22.60
N SER A 179 7.83 -15.29 21.82
CA SER A 179 8.00 -16.66 22.34
C SER A 179 9.39 -16.88 22.94
N SER A 180 10.44 -16.45 22.27
CA SER A 180 11.82 -16.63 22.70
C SER A 180 12.29 -15.52 23.63
N GLY A 181 11.71 -14.31 23.53
CA GLY A 181 12.17 -13.11 24.21
C GLY A 181 13.46 -12.52 23.63
N GLU A 182 13.98 -13.12 22.56
CA GLU A 182 15.19 -12.67 21.88
C GLU A 182 14.92 -11.40 21.07
N LYS A 183 15.96 -10.60 20.86
CA LYS A 183 15.83 -9.38 20.07
C LYS A 183 15.74 -9.70 18.58
N MET A 184 14.74 -9.11 17.92
CA MET A 184 14.53 -9.29 16.49
C MET A 184 15.57 -8.57 15.61
N GLY A 185 16.36 -7.65 16.17
CA GLY A 185 17.39 -6.92 15.42
C GLY A 185 16.84 -6.00 14.32
N LEU A 186 15.62 -5.51 14.48
CA LEU A 186 14.97 -4.65 13.49
C LEU A 186 15.65 -3.29 13.41
N GLU A 187 15.70 -2.73 12.20
CA GLU A 187 16.17 -1.37 11.96
C GLU A 187 15.00 -0.47 11.56
N ALA A 188 14.85 0.67 12.25
CA ALA A 188 13.91 1.71 11.89
C ALA A 188 14.38 2.40 10.59
N LYS A 189 13.54 2.38 9.54
CA LYS A 189 13.94 2.86 8.20
C LYS A 189 13.07 3.98 7.66
N TYR A 190 11.77 3.92 7.87
CA TYR A 190 10.82 4.87 7.28
C TYR A 190 10.19 5.74 8.35
N LEU A 191 10.12 7.05 8.09
CA LEU A 191 9.29 7.99 8.82
C LEU A 191 8.10 8.36 7.93
N ILE A 192 6.91 7.91 8.29
CA ILE A 192 5.68 8.14 7.55
C ILE A 192 4.91 9.26 8.22
N THR A 193 4.53 10.29 7.48
CA THR A 193 3.81 11.46 8.02
C THR A 193 2.68 11.91 7.10
N CYS A 194 1.75 12.70 7.66
CA CYS A 194 0.80 13.47 6.87
C CYS A 194 1.47 14.66 6.18
N PRO A 195 0.85 15.26 5.14
CA PRO A 195 1.41 16.41 4.43
C PRO A 195 1.66 17.62 5.34
N ASP A 196 0.86 17.83 6.38
CA ASP A 196 1.02 18.97 7.32
C ASP A 196 2.34 18.91 8.11
N LEU A 197 2.89 17.72 8.32
CA LEU A 197 4.16 17.52 9.02
C LEU A 197 5.36 17.34 8.08
N GLU A 198 5.19 17.48 6.76
CA GLU A 198 6.25 17.26 5.77
C GLU A 198 7.49 18.11 6.05
N ASP A 199 7.33 19.43 6.20
CA ASP A 199 8.45 20.35 6.47
C ASP A 199 9.16 20.01 7.78
N THR A 200 8.40 19.70 8.82
CA THR A 200 8.95 19.28 10.13
C THR A 200 9.73 17.97 9.99
N ALA A 201 9.17 16.95 9.35
CA ALA A 201 9.81 15.66 9.15
C ALA A 201 11.12 15.78 8.34
N LEU A 202 11.10 16.55 7.24
CA LEU A 202 12.27 16.78 6.41
C LEU A 202 13.36 17.52 7.18
N ARG A 203 13.02 18.55 7.96
CA ARG A 203 14.01 19.27 8.79
C ARG A 203 14.63 18.36 9.84
N LEU A 204 13.83 17.56 10.54
CA LEU A 204 14.33 16.65 11.56
C LEU A 204 15.24 15.56 11.02
N THR A 205 15.00 15.09 9.79
CA THR A 205 15.78 14.00 9.18
C THR A 205 16.97 14.45 8.35
N THR A 206 16.98 15.71 7.87
CA THR A 206 18.06 16.22 6.98
C THR A 206 18.92 17.28 7.62
N ALA A 207 18.40 18.09 8.56
CA ALA A 207 19.16 19.16 9.18
C ALA A 207 20.28 18.60 10.08
N GLN A 208 21.51 19.06 9.88
CA GLN A 208 22.66 18.64 10.70
C GLN A 208 22.71 19.37 12.06
N GLN A 209 22.10 20.54 12.13
CA GLN A 209 22.03 21.36 13.34
C GLN A 209 20.63 21.92 13.49
N PHE A 210 20.15 22.00 14.71
CA PHE A 210 18.97 22.76 15.07
C PHE A 210 19.35 23.86 16.06
N ILE A 211 18.72 25.02 15.93
CA ILE A 211 18.89 26.14 16.83
C ILE A 211 17.66 26.18 17.73
N PRO A 212 17.72 25.70 18.97
CA PRO A 212 16.62 25.86 19.90
C PRO A 212 16.46 27.35 20.22
N VAL A 213 15.21 27.78 20.33
CA VAL A 213 14.84 29.19 20.55
C VAL A 213 15.38 29.77 21.86
N SER A 214 15.87 28.97 22.78
CA SER A 214 16.23 29.42 24.11
C SER A 214 17.69 29.25 24.55
N THR A 215 18.50 28.34 24.07
CA THR A 215 19.88 28.19 24.58
C THR A 215 20.74 27.27 23.69
N GLY A 216 21.65 27.86 22.92
CA GLY A 216 22.75 27.18 22.26
C GLY A 216 22.35 26.08 21.27
N GLY A 217 22.91 26.11 20.08
CA GLY A 217 22.64 25.09 19.04
C GLY A 217 23.01 23.68 19.48
N GLY A 218 22.23 22.70 19.08
CA GLY A 218 22.51 21.27 19.27
C GLY A 218 22.80 20.56 17.95
N THR A 219 23.45 19.40 18.00
CA THR A 219 23.66 18.54 16.86
C THR A 219 22.46 17.60 16.69
N ASN A 220 21.97 17.50 15.48
CA ASN A 220 20.94 16.53 15.13
C ASN A 220 21.59 15.25 14.64
N GLU A 221 21.76 14.27 15.51
CA GLU A 221 22.41 13.00 15.16
C GLU A 221 21.55 12.16 14.20
N ILE A 222 20.23 12.29 14.24
CA ILE A 222 19.32 11.61 13.30
C ILE A 222 19.52 12.15 11.89
N GLY A 223 19.49 13.47 11.73
CA GLY A 223 19.72 14.12 10.43
C GLY A 223 21.14 13.88 9.90
N LYS A 224 22.13 13.93 10.78
CA LYS A 224 23.53 13.66 10.42
C LYS A 224 23.74 12.22 9.91
N ALA A 225 23.12 11.25 10.56
CA ALA A 225 23.22 9.84 10.20
C ALA A 225 22.33 9.47 8.99
N LYS A 226 21.38 10.31 8.60
CA LYS A 226 20.37 10.03 7.54
C LYS A 226 19.68 8.69 7.72
N ARG A 227 19.32 8.38 8.95
CA ARG A 227 18.81 7.05 9.32
C ARG A 227 17.41 6.77 8.80
N LEU A 228 16.57 7.80 8.67
CA LEU A 228 15.15 7.65 8.30
C LEU A 228 14.88 8.25 6.92
N GLU A 229 14.20 7.49 6.09
CA GLU A 229 13.61 7.97 4.83
C GLU A 229 12.20 8.51 5.10
N VAL A 230 11.96 9.78 4.76
CA VAL A 230 10.64 10.41 4.96
C VAL A 230 9.69 9.99 3.84
N LEU A 231 8.53 9.49 4.20
CA LEU A 231 7.45 9.13 3.31
C LEU A 231 6.21 9.96 3.66
N ILE A 232 5.69 10.69 2.70
CA ILE A 232 4.49 11.50 2.87
C ILE A 232 3.29 10.72 2.35
N GLU A 233 2.33 10.43 3.22
CA GLU A 233 1.08 9.76 2.85
C GLU A 233 -0.06 10.79 2.75
N PRO A 234 -0.44 11.21 1.53
CA PRO A 234 -1.37 12.30 1.33
C PRO A 234 -2.83 11.96 1.66
N PHE A 235 -3.12 10.68 1.93
CA PHE A 235 -4.48 10.24 2.23
C PHE A 235 -4.75 10.09 3.73
N LEU A 236 -3.79 10.44 4.60
CA LEU A 236 -4.02 10.48 6.04
C LEU A 236 -4.96 11.64 6.40
N ASP A 237 -5.98 11.32 7.22
CA ASP A 237 -6.96 12.31 7.68
C ASP A 237 -6.51 13.04 8.96
N THR A 238 -5.39 12.61 9.56
CA THR A 238 -4.78 13.28 10.74
C THR A 238 -3.81 14.37 10.32
N THR A 239 -3.77 15.46 11.05
CA THR A 239 -2.83 16.57 10.84
C THR A 239 -1.58 16.45 11.70
N THR A 240 -1.55 15.52 12.64
CA THR A 240 -0.52 15.44 13.69
C THR A 240 0.09 14.04 13.83
N GLY A 241 -0.48 13.03 13.15
CA GLY A 241 0.00 11.66 13.22
C GLY A 241 1.30 11.43 12.47
N TRP A 242 2.21 10.69 13.07
CA TRP A 242 3.45 10.23 12.47
C TRP A 242 3.77 8.80 12.90
N TRP A 243 4.45 8.06 12.04
CA TRP A 243 4.79 6.65 12.26
C TRP A 243 6.23 6.39 11.87
N ILE A 244 6.88 5.49 12.59
CA ILE A 244 8.16 4.92 12.18
C ILE A 244 7.91 3.46 11.86
N ALA A 245 8.47 2.99 10.76
CA ALA A 245 8.37 1.60 10.32
C ALA A 245 9.75 1.02 10.02
N ALA A 246 9.91 -0.28 10.31
CA ALA A 246 11.05 -1.06 9.86
C ALA A 246 10.97 -1.30 8.33
N ALA A 247 12.05 -1.79 7.75
CA ALA A 247 12.03 -2.24 6.35
C ALA A 247 11.14 -3.48 6.22
N PRO A 248 10.23 -3.55 5.22
CA PRO A 248 9.37 -4.73 5.03
C PRO A 248 10.14 -6.04 4.83
N ALA A 249 11.37 -5.95 4.31
CA ALA A 249 12.23 -7.12 4.13
C ALA A 249 12.70 -7.75 5.45
N ASP A 250 12.81 -6.96 6.52
CA ASP A 250 13.23 -7.45 7.84
C ASP A 250 12.00 -7.94 8.63
N ALA A 251 11.00 -7.08 8.76
CA ALA A 251 9.68 -7.42 9.31
C ALA A 251 8.64 -6.45 8.78
N HIS A 252 7.58 -6.96 8.20
CA HIS A 252 6.50 -6.12 7.67
C HIS A 252 5.37 -5.97 8.69
N PHE A 253 4.99 -4.74 9.00
CA PHE A 253 3.82 -4.49 9.85
C PHE A 253 2.49 -4.68 9.11
N GLY A 254 2.51 -4.68 7.77
CA GLY A 254 1.33 -4.91 6.95
C GLY A 254 1.66 -5.51 5.59
N GLU A 255 0.82 -6.42 5.13
CA GLU A 255 0.88 -7.07 3.83
C GLU A 255 -0.27 -6.60 2.95
N ILE A 256 0.04 -6.34 1.66
CA ILE A 256 -0.97 -6.15 0.61
C ILE A 256 -0.82 -7.29 -0.39
N GLY A 257 -1.82 -8.18 -0.40
CA GLY A 257 -1.86 -9.33 -1.29
C GLY A 257 -2.63 -9.06 -2.57
N PHE A 258 -2.13 -9.54 -3.71
CA PHE A 258 -2.75 -9.39 -5.03
C PHE A 258 -3.12 -10.73 -5.63
N LEU A 259 -4.25 -10.77 -6.36
CA LEU A 259 -4.66 -11.98 -7.07
C LEU A 259 -3.64 -12.30 -8.18
N ASN A 260 -3.03 -13.50 -8.07
CA ASN A 260 -1.97 -13.97 -8.98
C ASN A 260 -0.80 -12.96 -9.16
N GLY A 261 -0.51 -12.18 -8.12
CA GLY A 261 0.54 -11.16 -8.14
C GLY A 261 0.26 -9.96 -9.03
N LYS A 262 -0.98 -9.79 -9.53
CA LYS A 262 -1.35 -8.68 -10.40
C LYS A 262 -1.66 -7.41 -9.62
N ASP A 263 -0.73 -6.51 -9.54
CA ASP A 263 -0.79 -5.25 -8.79
C ASP A 263 -1.49 -4.09 -9.52
N THR A 264 -2.14 -4.38 -10.64
CA THR A 264 -2.82 -3.38 -11.49
C THR A 264 -4.30 -3.70 -11.66
N PRO A 265 -5.18 -2.67 -11.73
CA PRO A 265 -6.60 -2.89 -11.96
C PRO A 265 -6.88 -3.37 -13.40
N ASP A 266 -7.97 -4.11 -13.57
CA ASP A 266 -8.51 -4.55 -14.85
C ASP A 266 -9.54 -3.57 -15.37
N LEU A 267 -9.54 -3.38 -16.69
CA LEU A 267 -10.62 -2.72 -17.42
C LEU A 267 -11.37 -3.77 -18.26
N LEU A 268 -12.60 -4.04 -17.90
CA LEU A 268 -13.48 -4.98 -18.59
C LEU A 268 -14.51 -4.20 -19.41
N VAL A 269 -14.84 -4.71 -20.57
CA VAL A 269 -15.87 -4.13 -21.45
C VAL A 269 -16.98 -5.14 -21.63
N LYS A 270 -18.21 -4.76 -21.30
CA LYS A 270 -19.38 -5.56 -21.61
C LYS A 270 -19.68 -5.36 -23.10
N LYS A 271 -19.58 -6.46 -23.88
CA LYS A 271 -19.99 -6.47 -25.29
C LYS A 271 -21.51 -6.39 -25.40
N PRO A 272 -22.03 -5.80 -26.48
CA PRO A 272 -23.46 -5.78 -26.76
C PRO A 272 -24.04 -7.19 -26.91
N ASP A 273 -25.21 -7.42 -26.34
CA ASP A 273 -25.91 -8.70 -26.38
C ASP A 273 -26.93 -8.77 -27.54
N MET A 274 -27.12 -7.69 -28.31
CA MET A 274 -28.09 -7.62 -29.40
C MET A 274 -27.47 -8.00 -30.75
N LEU A 275 -28.10 -8.94 -31.43
CA LEU A 275 -27.75 -9.36 -32.79
C LEU A 275 -28.61 -8.58 -33.80
N ASN A 276 -27.99 -7.90 -34.76
CA ASN A 276 -28.72 -7.26 -35.85
C ASN A 276 -29.19 -8.31 -36.87
N LEU A 277 -30.50 -8.61 -36.91
CA LEU A 277 -31.10 -9.57 -37.84
C LEU A 277 -31.10 -9.10 -39.30
N ALA A 278 -30.82 -7.83 -39.54
CA ALA A 278 -30.79 -7.25 -40.91
C ALA A 278 -29.41 -7.31 -41.59
N GLY A 279 -28.43 -7.98 -41.00
CA GLY A 279 -27.11 -8.22 -41.63
C GLY A 279 -26.14 -7.05 -41.59
N GLY A 280 -26.23 -6.19 -40.57
CA GLY A 280 -25.20 -5.17 -40.24
C GLY A 280 -24.35 -5.63 -39.09
N ASP A 281 -23.08 -5.24 -39.10
CA ASP A 281 -22.08 -5.57 -38.06
C ASP A 281 -22.22 -4.70 -36.79
N ASP A 282 -23.42 -4.14 -36.56
CA ASP A 282 -23.73 -3.27 -35.44
C ASP A 282 -24.03 -4.07 -34.18
N GLN A 283 -22.99 -4.58 -33.55
CA GLN A 283 -23.05 -5.15 -32.18
C GLN A 283 -22.94 -4.04 -31.14
N TRP A 284 -24.03 -3.34 -30.85
CA TRP A 284 -24.05 -2.27 -29.87
C TRP A 284 -24.99 -2.58 -28.70
N GLY A 285 -24.40 -2.58 -27.52
CA GLY A 285 -25.09 -2.37 -26.27
C GLY A 285 -25.91 -3.51 -25.67
N SER A 286 -25.91 -3.57 -24.39
CA SER A 286 -26.88 -4.27 -23.57
C SER A 286 -28.26 -3.64 -23.76
N GLU A 287 -29.23 -3.80 -22.88
CA GLU A 287 -30.63 -3.34 -22.97
C GLU A 287 -30.90 -1.98 -23.66
N PHE A 288 -29.88 -1.09 -23.80
CA PHE A 288 -30.00 0.28 -24.32
C PHE A 288 -28.99 0.68 -25.39
N ASN A 289 -28.34 -0.23 -26.10
CA ASN A 289 -27.28 0.11 -27.06
C ASN A 289 -26.08 0.88 -26.45
N ASP A 290 -25.80 0.71 -25.17
CA ASP A 290 -24.77 1.42 -24.47
C ASP A 290 -23.54 0.54 -24.22
N LEU A 291 -22.33 1.10 -24.24
CA LEU A 291 -21.09 0.42 -23.86
C LEU A 291 -20.85 0.60 -22.36
N THR A 292 -20.77 -0.52 -21.64
CA THR A 292 -20.45 -0.50 -20.23
C THR A 292 -19.03 -0.98 -19.99
N TYR A 293 -18.24 -0.15 -19.38
CA TYR A 293 -16.91 -0.47 -18.90
C TYR A 293 -16.95 -0.73 -17.40
N ASN A 294 -16.22 -1.75 -16.95
CA ASN A 294 -16.05 -2.07 -15.53
C ASN A 294 -14.57 -2.05 -15.18
N VAL A 295 -14.20 -1.28 -14.17
CA VAL A 295 -12.85 -1.31 -13.58
C VAL A 295 -12.93 -2.17 -12.33
N ARG A 296 -12.14 -3.24 -12.30
CA ARG A 296 -12.04 -4.20 -11.20
C ARG A 296 -10.63 -4.27 -10.67
N TYR A 297 -10.51 -4.35 -9.34
CA TYR A 297 -9.24 -4.47 -8.66
C TYR A 297 -9.36 -5.43 -7.47
N ASP A 298 -8.63 -6.54 -7.53
CA ASP A 298 -8.68 -7.62 -6.55
C ASP A 298 -7.43 -7.57 -5.68
N TYR A 299 -7.57 -7.18 -4.42
CA TYR A 299 -6.47 -7.13 -3.47
C TYR A 299 -6.96 -7.35 -2.03
N ALA A 300 -6.03 -7.66 -1.15
CA ALA A 300 -6.24 -7.81 0.28
C ALA A 300 -5.28 -6.91 1.05
N VAL A 301 -5.65 -6.49 2.24
CA VAL A 301 -4.78 -5.77 3.17
C VAL A 301 -4.94 -6.40 4.55
N GLN A 302 -3.82 -6.71 5.20
CA GLN A 302 -3.79 -7.25 6.55
C GLN A 302 -2.57 -6.75 7.31
N ALA A 303 -2.73 -6.54 8.63
CA ALA A 303 -1.62 -6.24 9.51
C ALA A 303 -0.90 -7.53 9.93
N ALA A 304 0.41 -7.45 10.16
CA ALA A 304 1.25 -8.55 10.57
C ALA A 304 1.98 -8.24 11.88
N TYR A 305 3.24 -7.80 11.82
CA TYR A 305 4.07 -7.56 13.02
C TYR A 305 3.80 -6.19 13.65
N TYR A 306 3.26 -6.14 14.86
CA TYR A 306 3.13 -4.89 15.61
C TYR A 306 4.48 -4.33 16.09
N GLN A 307 5.50 -5.18 16.18
CA GLN A 307 6.87 -4.82 16.57
C GLN A 307 7.59 -3.99 15.51
N ALA A 308 7.18 -4.12 14.24
CA ALA A 308 7.81 -3.44 13.11
C ALA A 308 7.33 -2.00 12.88
N VAL A 309 6.43 -1.51 13.72
CA VAL A 309 5.86 -0.17 13.57
C VAL A 309 5.68 0.53 14.92
N TYR A 310 5.95 1.83 14.93
CA TYR A 310 5.70 2.73 16.07
C TYR A 310 4.81 3.88 15.61
N ARG A 311 3.84 4.26 16.42
CA ARG A 311 2.95 5.39 16.19
C ARG A 311 3.21 6.49 17.21
N GLY A 312 3.58 7.67 16.73
CA GLY A 312 3.57 8.87 17.53
C GLY A 312 2.19 9.53 17.45
N LYS A 313 1.71 10.01 18.58
CA LYS A 313 0.43 10.69 18.70
C LYS A 313 0.68 12.05 19.30
N SER A 314 0.06 13.06 18.75
CA SER A 314 -0.02 14.41 19.36
C SER A 314 -1.31 14.53 20.14
#